data_7a60722736a9daff23cca1a61204b351
#
_entry.id   7a60722736a9daff23cca1a61204b351
#
_cell.length_a   1.000
_cell.length_b   1.000
_cell.length_c   1.000
_cell.angle_alpha   90.00
_cell.angle_beta   90.00
_cell.angle_gamma   90.00
#
_symmetry.space_group_name_H-M   'P 1'
#
loop_
_entity.id
_entity.type
_entity.pdbx_description
1 polymer ?
#
loop_
_entity_poly.entity_id
_entity_poly.type
_entity_poly.pdbx_seq_one_letter_code
_entity_poly.pdbx_strand_id
1 'polypeptide(L)'
;MSSSLPAHNDKSPSRTPRAEAAPADAGDDFIAVLDFGGQYAHLIARRIRHLGVLAKVFPPLAATAELKRARGIVLSGGPRSVYGEDAVPFNPDVLALDMPLLGLCYGHQVVAHHLGGQVRHLDHGEFGKTRLRLRPGDTGPLFEGVPRETEVWMSHGDTVVRAPEGFDVLAETDLTPVAAMRHRTRPVFGMMFHAEVNDTPEGGRILANFVALTGARKTWTMERFIEGALEACRRQVAGRNVLMFLSGGVDSTVAYAPQAPGAQGPAHPGPVPAHRVRGRG
;
A
#
# COMPACT_ATOMS: atom_id res chain seq x y z
N MET A 1 -49.88 28.33 -7.86
CA MET A 1 -49.30 27.49 -8.90
C MET A 1 -47.81 27.33 -8.57
N SER A 2 -47.49 26.27 -7.87
CA SER A 2 -46.12 25.96 -7.41
C SER A 2 -45.56 24.85 -8.29
N SER A 3 -44.53 25.13 -9.10
CA SER A 3 -43.87 24.12 -9.94
C SER A 3 -42.67 23.59 -9.21
N SER A 4 -42.78 22.36 -8.77
CA SER A 4 -41.68 21.57 -8.22
C SER A 4 -40.82 21.02 -9.35
N LEU A 5 -39.52 21.33 -9.35
CA LEU A 5 -38.50 20.72 -10.20
C LEU A 5 -38.17 19.30 -9.69
N PRO A 6 -37.92 18.32 -10.57
CA PRO A 6 -37.56 16.98 -10.14
C PRO A 6 -36.07 16.93 -9.70
N ALA A 7 -35.82 16.20 -8.61
CA ALA A 7 -34.48 15.92 -8.10
C ALA A 7 -33.67 15.09 -9.10
N HIS A 8 -32.51 15.57 -9.50
CA HIS A 8 -31.53 14.83 -10.28
C HIS A 8 -30.91 13.73 -9.39
N ASN A 9 -31.23 12.50 -9.73
CA ASN A 9 -30.67 11.31 -9.10
C ASN A 9 -29.34 10.99 -9.80
N ASP A 10 -28.24 11.58 -9.34
CA ASP A 10 -26.88 11.31 -9.83
C ASP A 10 -26.38 9.98 -9.24
N LYS A 11 -26.71 8.88 -9.90
CA LYS A 11 -26.07 7.59 -9.68
C LYS A 11 -24.81 7.49 -10.53
N SER A 12 -23.75 8.14 -10.11
CA SER A 12 -22.43 7.82 -10.64
C SER A 12 -22.08 6.37 -10.30
N PRO A 13 -21.72 5.51 -11.29
CA PRO A 13 -21.36 4.14 -11.01
C PRO A 13 -20.08 4.12 -10.18
N SER A 14 -20.14 3.50 -9.01
CA SER A 14 -18.98 3.21 -8.17
C SER A 14 -17.93 2.49 -9.03
N ARG A 15 -16.82 3.18 -9.31
CA ARG A 15 -15.64 2.56 -9.92
C ARG A 15 -15.10 1.53 -8.93
N THR A 16 -15.44 0.28 -9.16
CA THR A 16 -14.73 -0.85 -8.54
C THR A 16 -13.25 -0.69 -8.88
N PRO A 17 -12.33 -0.67 -7.90
CA PRO A 17 -10.90 -0.67 -8.20
C PRO A 17 -10.61 -1.93 -9.01
N ARG A 18 -10.25 -1.75 -10.26
CA ARG A 18 -9.77 -2.86 -11.09
C ARG A 18 -8.44 -3.28 -10.48
N ALA A 19 -8.42 -4.47 -9.90
CA ALA A 19 -7.18 -5.07 -9.41
C ALA A 19 -6.16 -4.98 -10.56
N GLU A 20 -5.09 -4.22 -10.37
CA GLU A 20 -3.93 -4.27 -11.25
C GLU A 20 -3.41 -5.69 -11.22
N ALA A 21 -3.75 -6.46 -12.25
CA ALA A 21 -3.11 -7.74 -12.50
C ALA A 21 -1.65 -7.41 -12.86
N ALA A 22 -0.79 -7.38 -11.83
CA ALA A 22 0.64 -7.41 -12.05
C ALA A 22 0.95 -8.65 -12.90
N PRO A 23 1.87 -8.54 -13.88
CA PRO A 23 2.30 -9.69 -14.67
C PRO A 23 2.69 -10.81 -13.71
N ALA A 24 2.22 -12.01 -14.02
CA ALA A 24 2.38 -13.18 -13.17
C ALA A 24 3.86 -13.55 -13.09
N ASP A 25 4.55 -13.01 -12.09
CA ASP A 25 5.87 -13.50 -11.65
C ASP A 25 5.65 -14.78 -10.85
N ALA A 26 5.51 -15.89 -11.54
CA ALA A 26 5.19 -17.20 -10.98
C ALA A 26 6.31 -17.79 -10.08
N GLY A 27 7.29 -16.99 -9.66
CA GLY A 27 8.43 -17.45 -8.86
C GLY A 27 9.12 -16.41 -7.98
N ASP A 28 8.74 -15.14 -8.06
CA ASP A 28 9.38 -14.11 -7.24
C ASP A 28 8.75 -13.99 -5.85
N ASP A 29 9.62 -13.81 -4.86
CA ASP A 29 9.19 -13.46 -3.51
C ASP A 29 8.52 -12.08 -3.54
N PHE A 30 7.43 -11.91 -2.79
CA PHE A 30 6.77 -10.62 -2.69
C PHE A 30 6.28 -10.32 -1.28
N ILE A 31 6.07 -9.04 -1.00
CA ILE A 31 5.40 -8.56 0.21
C ILE A 31 3.97 -8.12 -0.19
N ALA A 32 2.97 -8.61 0.53
CA ALA A 32 1.59 -8.24 0.33
C ALA A 32 1.28 -6.94 1.08
N VAL A 33 0.65 -5.97 0.43
CA VAL A 33 0.14 -4.74 1.05
C VAL A 33 -1.38 -4.79 1.00
N LEU A 34 -2.04 -4.89 2.15
CA LEU A 34 -3.50 -4.84 2.23
C LEU A 34 -3.95 -3.39 2.27
N ASP A 35 -4.81 -3.01 1.33
CA ASP A 35 -5.28 -1.65 1.15
C ASP A 35 -6.60 -1.41 1.88
N PHE A 36 -6.56 -0.67 2.98
CA PHE A 36 -7.74 -0.27 3.75
C PHE A 36 -8.41 1.02 3.26
N GLY A 37 -8.14 1.44 2.02
CA GLY A 37 -8.76 2.59 1.39
C GLY A 37 -8.10 3.93 1.74
N GLY A 38 -6.94 3.90 2.40
CA GLY A 38 -6.11 5.07 2.61
C GLY A 38 -5.31 5.43 1.34
N GLN A 39 -4.84 6.67 1.27
CA GLN A 39 -4.11 7.15 0.08
C GLN A 39 -2.69 6.57 -0.07
N TYR A 40 -2.17 5.81 0.92
CA TYR A 40 -0.75 5.44 0.97
C TYR A 40 -0.42 3.98 0.67
N ALA A 41 -1.41 3.10 0.42
CA ALA A 41 -1.14 1.69 0.11
C ALA A 41 -0.19 1.52 -1.09
N HIS A 42 -0.44 2.27 -2.18
CA HIS A 42 0.45 2.27 -3.34
C HIS A 42 1.81 2.89 -3.07
N LEU A 43 1.90 3.90 -2.17
CA LEU A 43 3.16 4.49 -1.75
C LEU A 43 4.00 3.49 -0.94
N ILE A 44 3.37 2.74 -0.03
CA ILE A 44 4.01 1.65 0.73
C ILE A 44 4.60 0.62 -0.25
N ALA A 45 3.78 0.14 -1.21
CA ALA A 45 4.23 -0.80 -2.21
C ALA A 45 5.40 -0.27 -3.05
N ARG A 46 5.36 1.02 -3.44
CA ARG A 46 6.44 1.69 -4.15
C ARG A 46 7.72 1.76 -3.32
N ARG A 47 7.64 2.11 -2.02
CA ARG A 47 8.80 2.13 -1.12
C ARG A 47 9.46 0.75 -1.00
N ILE A 48 8.66 -0.31 -0.83
CA ILE A 48 9.15 -1.68 -0.77
C ILE A 48 9.84 -2.08 -2.09
N ARG A 49 9.26 -1.72 -3.23
CA ARG A 49 9.87 -1.94 -4.55
C ARG A 49 11.20 -1.22 -4.71
N HIS A 50 11.34 0.00 -4.21
CA HIS A 50 12.61 0.72 -4.19
C HIS A 50 13.68 0.04 -3.31
N LEU A 51 13.28 -0.79 -2.34
CA LEU A 51 14.19 -1.63 -1.56
C LEU A 51 14.58 -2.94 -2.28
N GLY A 52 14.11 -3.12 -3.52
CA GLY A 52 14.44 -4.24 -4.39
C GLY A 52 13.55 -5.48 -4.24
N VAL A 53 12.44 -5.39 -3.49
CA VAL A 53 11.49 -6.50 -3.30
C VAL A 53 10.17 -6.19 -4.00
N LEU A 54 9.60 -7.19 -4.69
CA LEU A 54 8.27 -7.06 -5.27
C LEU A 54 7.23 -6.81 -4.18
N ALA A 55 6.34 -5.83 -4.37
CA ALA A 55 5.19 -5.61 -3.52
C ALA A 55 3.91 -5.68 -4.34
N LYS A 56 2.90 -6.38 -3.85
CA LYS A 56 1.58 -6.51 -4.48
C LYS A 56 0.50 -5.97 -3.55
N VAL A 57 -0.44 -5.19 -4.10
CA VAL A 57 -1.55 -4.62 -3.34
C VAL A 57 -2.74 -5.58 -3.42
N PHE A 58 -3.36 -5.83 -2.28
CA PHE A 58 -4.51 -6.73 -2.11
C PHE A 58 -5.65 -6.02 -1.39
N PRO A 59 -6.91 -6.44 -1.60
CA PRO A 59 -8.02 -5.96 -0.81
C PRO A 59 -7.93 -6.50 0.65
N PRO A 60 -8.56 -5.85 1.63
CA PRO A 60 -8.51 -6.27 3.05
C PRO A 60 -9.12 -7.65 3.30
N LEU A 61 -10.03 -8.09 2.43
CA LEU A 61 -10.67 -9.41 2.47
C LEU A 61 -9.94 -10.47 1.63
N ALA A 62 -8.71 -10.22 1.22
CA ALA A 62 -7.91 -11.21 0.47
C ALA A 62 -7.88 -12.57 1.18
N ALA A 63 -7.98 -13.63 0.39
CA ALA A 63 -7.94 -14.98 0.93
C ALA A 63 -6.55 -15.30 1.50
N THR A 64 -6.50 -15.94 2.68
CA THR A 64 -5.22 -16.34 3.29
C THR A 64 -4.40 -17.26 2.40
N ALA A 65 -5.05 -18.05 1.53
CA ALA A 65 -4.37 -18.91 0.56
C ALA A 65 -3.50 -18.12 -0.44
N GLU A 66 -3.94 -16.92 -0.85
CA GLU A 66 -3.16 -16.03 -1.72
C GLU A 66 -2.02 -15.39 -0.94
N LEU A 67 -2.29 -14.96 0.30
CA LEU A 67 -1.34 -14.26 1.16
C LEU A 67 -0.23 -15.17 1.69
N LYS A 68 -0.49 -16.48 1.87
CA LYS A 68 0.53 -17.48 2.26
C LYS A 68 1.71 -17.57 1.30
N ARG A 69 1.57 -17.08 0.08
CA ARG A 69 2.65 -17.02 -0.92
C ARG A 69 3.56 -15.80 -0.72
N ALA A 70 3.15 -14.84 0.09
CA ALA A 70 3.96 -13.66 0.43
C ALA A 70 5.06 -14.03 1.43
N ARG A 71 6.11 -13.24 1.49
CA ARG A 71 7.18 -13.31 2.50
C ARG A 71 6.87 -12.44 3.72
N GLY A 72 5.92 -11.53 3.60
CA GLY A 72 5.46 -10.67 4.67
C GLY A 72 4.22 -9.88 4.25
N ILE A 73 3.56 -9.31 5.22
CA ILE A 73 2.31 -8.56 5.02
C ILE A 73 2.44 -7.17 5.63
N VAL A 74 1.99 -6.15 4.90
CA VAL A 74 1.80 -4.79 5.44
C VAL A 74 0.31 -4.47 5.39
N LEU A 75 -0.24 -4.05 6.52
CA LEU A 75 -1.59 -3.50 6.64
C LEU A 75 -1.47 -1.98 6.53
N SER A 76 -2.07 -1.38 5.51
CA SER A 76 -1.96 0.06 5.24
C SER A 76 -2.75 0.92 6.22
N GLY A 77 -2.60 2.23 6.12
CA GLY A 77 -3.52 3.19 6.70
C GLY A 77 -4.90 3.16 6.04
N GLY A 78 -5.89 3.72 6.73
CA GLY A 78 -7.27 3.84 6.26
C GLY A 78 -7.98 5.01 6.91
N PRO A 79 -9.06 5.54 6.31
CA PRO A 79 -9.75 6.75 6.78
C PRO A 79 -10.81 6.49 7.85
N ARG A 80 -11.04 5.23 8.25
CA ARG A 80 -12.15 4.82 9.11
C ARG A 80 -11.68 4.42 10.50
N SER A 81 -12.63 4.26 11.44
CA SER A 81 -12.38 3.63 12.73
C SER A 81 -12.42 2.10 12.62
N VAL A 82 -11.66 1.39 13.47
CA VAL A 82 -11.64 -0.08 13.51
C VAL A 82 -12.85 -0.68 14.25
N TYR A 83 -13.63 0.17 14.87
CA TYR A 83 -14.85 -0.18 15.61
C TYR A 83 -16.05 0.60 15.03
N GLY A 84 -17.25 0.03 15.20
CA GLY A 84 -18.47 0.60 14.65
C GLY A 84 -18.87 0.04 13.28
N GLU A 85 -19.98 0.54 12.76
CA GLU A 85 -20.59 0.04 11.52
C GLU A 85 -19.77 0.37 10.27
N ASP A 86 -18.90 1.40 10.36
CA ASP A 86 -18.06 1.87 9.27
C ASP A 86 -16.68 1.19 9.20
N ALA A 87 -16.39 0.23 10.09
CA ALA A 87 -15.11 -0.48 10.06
C ALA A 87 -14.90 -1.16 8.69
N VAL A 88 -13.68 -1.06 8.16
CA VAL A 88 -13.35 -1.73 6.90
C VAL A 88 -13.37 -3.24 7.14
N PRO A 89 -14.18 -4.01 6.38
CA PRO A 89 -14.18 -5.45 6.50
C PRO A 89 -12.78 -6.02 6.31
N PHE A 90 -12.34 -6.86 7.23
CA PHE A 90 -11.00 -7.44 7.25
C PHE A 90 -11.09 -8.94 7.53
N ASN A 91 -10.20 -9.72 6.92
CA ASN A 91 -10.06 -11.14 7.21
C ASN A 91 -9.11 -11.33 8.40
N PRO A 92 -9.60 -11.61 9.64
CA PRO A 92 -8.74 -11.71 10.82
C PRO A 92 -7.78 -12.91 10.78
N ASP A 93 -8.04 -13.94 9.97
CA ASP A 93 -7.15 -15.10 9.82
C ASP A 93 -5.77 -14.71 9.27
N VAL A 94 -5.66 -13.53 8.66
CA VAL A 94 -4.38 -12.95 8.22
C VAL A 94 -3.43 -12.75 9.40
N LEU A 95 -3.96 -12.37 10.59
CA LEU A 95 -3.16 -12.18 11.80
C LEU A 95 -2.62 -13.48 12.39
N ALA A 96 -3.17 -14.62 11.98
CA ALA A 96 -2.71 -15.95 12.41
C ALA A 96 -1.61 -16.53 11.50
N LEU A 97 -1.29 -15.90 10.37
CA LEU A 97 -0.24 -16.36 9.47
C LEU A 97 1.14 -16.28 10.15
N ASP A 98 1.95 -17.32 9.96
CA ASP A 98 3.31 -17.40 10.50
C ASP A 98 4.30 -16.71 9.54
N MET A 99 4.22 -15.39 9.47
CA MET A 99 5.11 -14.55 8.67
C MET A 99 5.18 -13.12 9.24
N PRO A 100 6.23 -12.34 8.89
CA PRO A 100 6.33 -10.96 9.30
C PRO A 100 5.13 -10.12 8.86
N LEU A 101 4.52 -9.41 9.83
CA LEU A 101 3.37 -8.54 9.62
C LEU A 101 3.63 -7.17 10.23
N LEU A 102 3.36 -6.12 9.47
CA LEU A 102 3.49 -4.73 9.90
C LEU A 102 2.18 -3.97 9.67
N GLY A 103 1.57 -3.48 10.74
CA GLY A 103 0.43 -2.56 10.66
C GLY A 103 0.88 -1.10 10.70
N LEU A 104 0.42 -0.27 9.76
CA LEU A 104 0.68 1.17 9.68
C LEU A 104 -0.61 1.95 9.92
N CYS A 105 -0.61 2.89 10.86
CA CYS A 105 -1.73 3.75 11.22
C CYS A 105 -3.01 2.92 11.45
N TYR A 106 -3.97 2.92 10.54
CA TYR A 106 -5.17 2.08 10.63
C TYR A 106 -4.81 0.58 10.77
N GLY A 107 -3.81 0.09 10.04
CA GLY A 107 -3.33 -1.29 10.17
C GLY A 107 -2.79 -1.62 11.56
N HIS A 108 -2.15 -0.67 12.25
CA HIS A 108 -1.75 -0.80 13.65
C HIS A 108 -2.97 -0.93 14.57
N GLN A 109 -4.00 -0.11 14.34
CA GLN A 109 -5.27 -0.20 15.09
C GLN A 109 -5.97 -1.53 14.83
N VAL A 110 -5.98 -2.04 13.58
CA VAL A 110 -6.51 -3.38 13.23
C VAL A 110 -5.82 -4.47 14.02
N VAL A 111 -4.47 -4.47 14.06
CA VAL A 111 -3.69 -5.44 14.86
C VAL A 111 -4.07 -5.35 16.33
N ALA A 112 -4.09 -4.13 16.89
CA ALA A 112 -4.43 -3.92 18.30
C ALA A 112 -5.85 -4.39 18.62
N HIS A 113 -6.83 -3.97 17.82
CA HIS A 113 -8.25 -4.28 18.04
C HIS A 113 -8.55 -5.79 18.00
N HIS A 114 -8.09 -6.47 16.95
CA HIS A 114 -8.38 -7.89 16.76
C HIS A 114 -7.61 -8.81 17.72
N LEU A 115 -6.49 -8.34 18.28
CA LEU A 115 -5.72 -9.13 19.25
C LEU A 115 -5.99 -8.75 20.71
N GLY A 116 -7.06 -7.97 21.00
CA GLY A 116 -7.53 -7.67 22.35
C GLY A 116 -6.87 -6.46 23.03
N GLY A 117 -6.21 -5.62 22.25
CA GLY A 117 -5.80 -4.28 22.66
C GLY A 117 -6.98 -3.31 22.75
N GLN A 118 -6.70 -2.05 23.02
CA GLN A 118 -7.74 -1.03 23.12
C GLN A 118 -7.43 0.15 22.22
N VAL A 119 -8.37 0.44 21.31
CA VAL A 119 -8.36 1.61 20.43
C VAL A 119 -9.43 2.59 20.93
N ARG A 120 -9.12 3.87 20.98
CA ARG A 120 -10.04 4.95 21.38
C ARG A 120 -9.92 6.15 20.46
N HIS A 121 -11.02 6.87 20.31
CA HIS A 121 -11.00 8.20 19.72
C HIS A 121 -10.33 9.19 20.67
N LEU A 122 -9.54 10.09 20.11
CA LEU A 122 -8.95 11.21 20.83
C LEU A 122 -9.77 12.47 20.55
N ASP A 123 -10.02 13.29 21.61
CA ASP A 123 -10.67 14.59 21.46
C ASP A 123 -9.89 15.52 20.50
N HIS A 124 -8.57 15.36 20.49
CA HIS A 124 -7.65 16.01 19.57
C HIS A 124 -6.75 14.95 18.97
N GLY A 125 -6.92 14.63 17.68
CA GLY A 125 -6.04 13.70 16.95
C GLY A 125 -4.63 14.26 16.75
N GLU A 126 -3.69 13.40 16.36
CA GLU A 126 -2.35 13.82 15.96
C GLU A 126 -2.27 13.96 14.44
N PHE A 127 -1.96 15.17 13.96
CA PHE A 127 -1.82 15.48 12.55
C PHE A 127 -0.55 16.30 12.29
N GLY A 128 0.28 15.82 11.35
CA GLY A 128 1.54 16.46 11.00
C GLY A 128 2.76 15.85 11.70
N LYS A 129 3.84 16.64 11.78
CA LYS A 129 5.10 16.22 12.38
C LYS A 129 4.98 16.14 13.88
N THR A 130 5.32 14.99 14.43
CA THR A 130 5.25 14.68 15.86
C THR A 130 6.55 14.05 16.32
N ARG A 131 6.98 14.36 17.55
CA ARG A 131 8.15 13.75 18.17
C ARG A 131 7.83 12.35 18.66
N LEU A 132 8.51 11.35 18.10
CA LEU A 132 8.48 9.96 18.55
C LEU A 132 9.63 9.72 19.54
N ARG A 133 9.33 9.08 20.67
CA ARG A 133 10.32 8.61 21.65
C ARG A 133 10.31 7.09 21.71
N LEU A 134 11.44 6.47 21.40
CA LEU A 134 11.63 5.04 21.60
C LEU A 134 11.81 4.76 23.11
N ARG A 135 11.08 3.77 23.61
CA ARG A 135 11.19 3.37 25.03
C ARG A 135 12.58 2.83 25.35
N PRO A 136 13.06 3.02 26.60
CA PRO A 136 14.31 2.42 27.04
C PRO A 136 14.31 0.90 26.88
N GLY A 137 15.48 0.32 26.60
CA GLY A 137 15.65 -1.12 26.41
C GLY A 137 15.74 -1.54 24.96
N ASP A 138 15.43 -2.80 24.70
CA ASP A 138 15.43 -3.39 23.35
C ASP A 138 14.18 -2.97 22.58
N THR A 139 14.36 -2.18 21.54
CA THR A 139 13.29 -1.75 20.62
C THR A 139 13.09 -2.73 19.45
N GLY A 140 13.85 -3.82 19.44
CA GLY A 140 13.76 -4.88 18.45
C GLY A 140 14.31 -4.51 17.08
N PRO A 141 14.30 -5.48 16.17
CA PRO A 141 14.94 -5.36 14.86
C PRO A 141 14.29 -4.28 13.97
N LEU A 142 13.00 -3.95 14.20
CA LEU A 142 12.31 -2.95 13.37
C LEU A 142 12.91 -1.55 13.50
N PHE A 143 13.39 -1.18 14.71
CA PHE A 143 13.97 0.13 15.02
C PHE A 143 15.51 0.10 15.10
N GLU A 144 16.15 -0.92 14.54
CA GLU A 144 17.60 -0.99 14.50
C GLU A 144 18.17 0.21 13.74
N GLY A 145 19.13 0.91 14.38
CA GLY A 145 19.76 2.10 13.83
C GLY A 145 18.90 3.38 13.82
N VAL A 146 17.69 3.34 14.36
CA VAL A 146 16.82 4.51 14.52
C VAL A 146 17.20 5.27 15.80
N PRO A 147 17.34 6.61 15.77
CA PRO A 147 17.60 7.42 16.95
C PRO A 147 16.50 7.25 18.03
N ARG A 148 16.88 7.40 19.31
CA ARG A 148 15.93 7.32 20.45
C ARG A 148 14.80 8.35 20.36
N GLU A 149 15.06 9.48 19.76
CA GLU A 149 14.08 10.51 19.43
C GLU A 149 14.17 10.84 17.96
N THR A 150 13.04 10.91 17.28
CA THR A 150 12.96 11.30 15.88
C THR A 150 11.61 11.94 15.57
N GLU A 151 11.51 12.65 14.46
CA GLU A 151 10.22 13.13 13.95
C GLU A 151 9.53 12.06 13.11
N VAL A 152 8.20 11.98 13.23
CA VAL A 152 7.35 11.10 12.43
C VAL A 152 6.12 11.85 11.96
N TRP A 153 5.52 11.40 10.87
CA TRP A 153 4.26 11.94 10.37
C TRP A 153 3.07 11.17 10.95
N MET A 154 2.24 11.88 11.70
CA MET A 154 0.98 11.38 12.24
C MET A 154 -0.21 11.89 11.42
N SER A 155 -1.25 11.07 11.28
CA SER A 155 -2.51 11.46 10.63
C SER A 155 -3.65 10.57 11.11
N HIS A 156 -4.09 10.78 12.37
CA HIS A 156 -5.13 9.93 12.97
C HIS A 156 -5.95 10.66 14.03
N GLY A 157 -7.25 10.30 14.13
CA GLY A 157 -8.13 10.69 15.23
C GLY A 157 -8.27 9.61 16.30
N ASP A 158 -8.13 8.32 15.89
CA ASP A 158 -8.16 7.19 16.82
C ASP A 158 -6.74 6.75 17.17
N THR A 159 -6.52 6.27 18.40
CA THR A 159 -5.22 5.78 18.84
C THR A 159 -5.32 4.49 19.65
N VAL A 160 -4.24 3.70 19.64
CA VAL A 160 -4.08 2.54 20.52
C VAL A 160 -3.64 3.04 21.88
N VAL A 161 -4.54 2.92 22.88
CA VAL A 161 -4.27 3.33 24.26
C VAL A 161 -3.72 2.20 25.11
N ARG A 162 -3.95 0.95 24.70
CA ARG A 162 -3.42 -0.25 25.37
C ARG A 162 -3.06 -1.31 24.33
N ALA A 163 -1.80 -1.72 24.35
CA ALA A 163 -1.33 -2.83 23.51
C ALA A 163 -2.02 -4.14 23.88
N PRO A 164 -2.19 -5.08 22.94
CA PRO A 164 -2.69 -6.42 23.24
C PRO A 164 -1.77 -7.17 24.21
N GLU A 165 -2.33 -8.19 24.88
CA GLU A 165 -1.50 -9.12 25.66
C GLU A 165 -0.44 -9.79 24.78
N GLY A 166 0.77 -9.97 25.30
CA GLY A 166 1.89 -10.53 24.54
C GLY A 166 2.64 -9.52 23.68
N PHE A 167 2.25 -8.25 23.69
CA PHE A 167 2.96 -7.18 22.99
C PHE A 167 3.79 -6.30 23.94
N ASP A 168 4.95 -5.88 23.46
CA ASP A 168 5.77 -4.83 24.06
C ASP A 168 5.51 -3.51 23.33
N VAL A 169 5.39 -2.42 24.10
CA VAL A 169 5.32 -1.07 23.54
C VAL A 169 6.74 -0.58 23.30
N LEU A 170 7.04 -0.22 22.05
CA LEU A 170 8.38 0.17 21.62
C LEU A 170 8.59 1.68 21.58
N ALA A 171 7.52 2.45 21.32
CA ALA A 171 7.58 3.90 21.18
C ALA A 171 6.26 4.57 21.59
N GLU A 172 6.38 5.84 21.93
CA GLU A 172 5.26 6.70 22.32
C GLU A 172 5.45 8.12 21.78
N THR A 173 4.35 8.89 21.74
CA THR A 173 4.33 10.35 21.59
C THR A 173 3.67 10.97 22.82
N ASP A 174 3.45 12.29 22.79
CA ASP A 174 2.77 12.96 23.90
C ASP A 174 1.28 12.58 24.01
N LEU A 175 0.63 12.22 22.89
CA LEU A 175 -0.79 11.86 22.84
C LEU A 175 -1.03 10.36 22.56
N THR A 176 -0.07 9.68 21.98
CA THR A 176 -0.19 8.26 21.60
C THR A 176 0.73 7.39 22.45
N PRO A 177 0.20 6.74 23.51
CA PRO A 177 1.01 5.93 24.43
C PRO A 177 1.53 4.63 23.80
N VAL A 178 0.93 4.17 22.71
CA VAL A 178 1.35 2.99 21.95
C VAL A 178 1.58 3.40 20.49
N ALA A 179 2.58 4.26 20.27
CA ALA A 179 2.93 4.72 18.92
C ALA A 179 3.63 3.64 18.10
N ALA A 180 4.27 2.67 18.76
CA ALA A 180 4.75 1.44 18.13
C ALA A 180 4.71 0.27 19.11
N MET A 181 4.45 -0.93 18.58
CA MET A 181 4.43 -2.17 19.36
C MET A 181 4.97 -3.35 18.56
N ARG A 182 5.43 -4.39 19.26
CA ARG A 182 5.80 -5.69 18.71
C ARG A 182 5.23 -6.83 19.53
N HIS A 183 4.90 -7.92 18.90
CA HIS A 183 4.61 -9.17 19.62
C HIS A 183 5.92 -9.80 20.11
N ARG A 184 5.92 -10.36 21.34
CA ARG A 184 7.12 -10.88 22.00
C ARG A 184 7.75 -12.07 21.31
N THR A 185 6.94 -12.94 20.72
CA THR A 185 7.38 -14.22 20.15
C THR A 185 7.10 -14.37 18.66
N ARG A 186 6.22 -13.55 18.09
CA ARG A 186 5.85 -13.58 16.66
C ARG A 186 6.36 -12.33 15.96
N PRO A 187 6.70 -12.38 14.67
CA PRO A 187 7.17 -11.22 13.92
C PRO A 187 6.01 -10.30 13.51
N VAL A 188 5.20 -9.87 14.50
CA VAL A 188 4.05 -8.97 14.31
C VAL A 188 4.35 -7.62 14.94
N PHE A 189 4.26 -6.56 14.14
CA PHE A 189 4.58 -5.20 14.49
C PHE A 189 3.44 -4.26 14.17
N GLY A 190 3.34 -3.15 14.87
CA GLY A 190 2.43 -2.07 14.57
C GLY A 190 3.06 -0.72 14.84
N MET A 191 2.79 0.27 13.99
CA MET A 191 3.21 1.66 14.12
C MET A 191 2.06 2.59 13.80
N MET A 192 1.85 3.62 14.63
CA MET A 192 0.77 4.58 14.45
C MET A 192 1.08 5.63 13.38
N PHE A 193 2.35 5.87 13.11
CA PHE A 193 2.84 6.84 12.15
C PHE A 193 3.07 6.24 10.75
N HIS A 194 3.20 7.14 9.79
CA HIS A 194 3.42 6.81 8.38
C HIS A 194 4.92 6.78 8.06
N ALA A 195 5.51 5.59 7.99
CA ALA A 195 6.92 5.39 7.63
C ALA A 195 7.19 5.56 6.12
N GLU A 196 6.14 5.50 5.30
CA GLU A 196 6.22 5.58 3.85
C GLU A 196 6.36 6.99 3.31
N VAL A 197 6.02 8.03 4.08
CA VAL A 197 6.08 9.43 3.64
C VAL A 197 7.45 10.06 3.87
N ASN A 198 7.74 11.15 3.15
CA ASN A 198 9.03 11.85 3.27
C ASN A 198 9.19 12.59 4.61
N ASP A 199 8.07 12.94 5.25
CA ASP A 199 8.03 13.67 6.52
C ASP A 199 8.37 12.80 7.74
N THR A 200 8.65 11.51 7.53
CA THR A 200 9.23 10.59 8.52
C THR A 200 10.68 10.28 8.10
N PRO A 201 11.69 11.03 8.60
CA PRO A 201 13.07 10.91 8.15
C PRO A 201 13.64 9.48 8.21
N GLU A 202 13.36 8.76 9.30
CA GLU A 202 13.82 7.37 9.50
C GLU A 202 12.89 6.32 8.87
N GLY A 203 11.81 6.73 8.20
CA GLY A 203 10.81 5.83 7.63
C GLY A 203 11.38 4.83 6.64
N GLY A 204 12.32 5.29 5.79
CA GLY A 204 13.01 4.42 4.85
C GLY A 204 13.83 3.32 5.54
N ARG A 205 14.51 3.64 6.65
CA ARG A 205 15.26 2.68 7.48
C ARG A 205 14.33 1.66 8.12
N ILE A 206 13.23 2.11 8.73
CA ILE A 206 12.25 1.25 9.37
C ILE A 206 11.65 0.27 8.35
N LEU A 207 11.27 0.74 7.17
CA LEU A 207 10.76 -0.13 6.11
C LEU A 207 11.84 -1.10 5.58
N ALA A 208 13.10 -0.67 5.49
CA ALA A 208 14.21 -1.54 5.11
C ALA A 208 14.44 -2.65 6.15
N ASN A 209 14.35 -2.33 7.43
CA ASN A 209 14.44 -3.29 8.52
C ASN A 209 13.28 -4.32 8.43
N PHE A 210 12.05 -3.85 8.20
CA PHE A 210 10.92 -4.76 8.00
C PHE A 210 11.12 -5.68 6.80
N VAL A 211 11.55 -5.14 5.66
CA VAL A 211 11.85 -5.95 4.46
C VAL A 211 12.92 -7.00 4.76
N ALA A 212 13.97 -6.66 5.52
CA ALA A 212 15.00 -7.60 5.91
C ALA A 212 14.43 -8.75 6.78
N LEU A 213 13.51 -8.45 7.71
CA LEU A 213 12.83 -9.45 8.54
C LEU A 213 12.03 -10.47 7.72
N THR A 214 11.51 -10.07 6.54
CA THR A 214 10.75 -10.99 5.68
C THR A 214 11.63 -12.04 5.00
N GLY A 215 12.94 -11.84 4.94
CA GLY A 215 13.86 -12.70 4.19
C GLY A 215 13.57 -12.73 2.68
N ALA A 216 12.76 -11.81 2.16
CA ALA A 216 12.42 -11.75 0.75
C ALA A 216 13.65 -11.42 -0.10
N ARG A 217 13.83 -12.13 -1.21
CA ARG A 217 14.92 -11.89 -2.14
C ARG A 217 14.74 -10.56 -2.88
N LYS A 218 15.79 -9.77 -2.96
CA LYS A 218 15.81 -8.49 -3.68
C LYS A 218 15.98 -8.72 -5.18
N THR A 219 14.94 -9.17 -5.84
CA THR A 219 14.94 -9.50 -7.28
C THR A 219 14.18 -8.49 -8.13
N TRP A 220 13.42 -7.57 -7.49
CA TRP A 220 12.63 -6.59 -8.23
C TRP A 220 13.51 -5.43 -8.72
N THR A 221 13.43 -5.16 -10.04
CA THR A 221 13.98 -3.97 -10.67
C THR A 221 12.95 -3.39 -11.64
N MET A 222 13.11 -2.11 -12.02
CA MET A 222 12.22 -1.46 -12.98
C MET A 222 12.32 -2.12 -14.36
N GLU A 223 13.52 -2.56 -14.75
CA GLU A 223 13.78 -3.24 -16.02
C GLU A 223 12.98 -4.55 -16.10
N ARG A 224 13.07 -5.40 -15.08
CA ARG A 224 12.30 -6.65 -15.00
C ARG A 224 10.79 -6.41 -15.00
N PHE A 225 10.34 -5.35 -14.31
CA PHE A 225 8.93 -4.94 -14.34
C PHE A 225 8.49 -4.55 -15.75
N ILE A 226 9.27 -3.74 -16.46
CA ILE A 226 8.98 -3.33 -17.83
C ILE A 226 8.95 -4.54 -18.77
N GLU A 227 9.95 -5.42 -18.69
CA GLU A 227 10.00 -6.66 -19.49
C GLU A 227 8.75 -7.52 -19.27
N GLY A 228 8.39 -7.78 -18.00
CA GLY A 228 7.20 -8.56 -17.65
C GLY A 228 5.90 -7.90 -18.10
N ALA A 229 5.79 -6.56 -17.98
CA ALA A 229 4.63 -5.81 -18.45
C ALA A 229 4.48 -5.88 -19.98
N LEU A 230 5.59 -5.75 -20.72
CA LEU A 230 5.62 -5.88 -22.17
C LEU A 230 5.19 -7.28 -22.61
N GLU A 231 5.70 -8.32 -21.94
CA GLU A 231 5.31 -9.69 -22.26
C GLU A 231 3.84 -9.95 -21.95
N ALA A 232 3.31 -9.43 -20.84
CA ALA A 232 1.88 -9.51 -20.53
C ALA A 232 1.02 -8.80 -21.57
N CYS A 233 1.42 -7.60 -22.01
CA CYS A 233 0.75 -6.89 -23.10
C CYS A 233 0.77 -7.69 -24.40
N ARG A 234 1.93 -8.25 -24.78
CA ARG A 234 2.03 -9.08 -25.99
C ARG A 234 1.11 -10.29 -25.95
N ARG A 235 1.01 -10.98 -24.82
CA ARG A 235 0.07 -12.11 -24.62
C ARG A 235 -1.39 -11.66 -24.74
N GLN A 236 -1.77 -10.53 -24.14
CA GLN A 236 -3.14 -10.02 -24.20
C GLN A 236 -3.56 -9.60 -25.62
N VAL A 237 -2.62 -9.02 -26.35
CA VAL A 237 -2.86 -8.49 -27.70
C VAL A 237 -2.82 -9.61 -28.74
N ALA A 238 -2.14 -10.72 -28.52
CA ALA A 238 -1.82 -11.80 -29.46
C ALA A 238 -2.80 -11.92 -30.63
N GLY A 239 -2.37 -11.48 -31.85
CA GLY A 239 -3.19 -11.55 -33.08
C GLY A 239 -4.34 -10.55 -33.17
N ARG A 240 -4.43 -9.56 -32.27
CA ARG A 240 -5.47 -8.52 -32.29
C ARG A 240 -4.88 -7.18 -32.73
N ASN A 241 -5.72 -6.34 -33.35
CA ASN A 241 -5.37 -4.96 -33.62
C ASN A 241 -5.54 -4.13 -32.35
N VAL A 242 -4.56 -3.27 -32.05
CA VAL A 242 -4.60 -2.34 -30.91
C VAL A 242 -4.88 -0.94 -31.45
N LEU A 243 -5.95 -0.33 -30.94
CA LEU A 243 -6.25 1.08 -31.20
C LEU A 243 -5.84 1.87 -29.93
N MET A 244 -5.00 2.88 -30.11
CA MET A 244 -4.55 3.73 -29.02
C MET A 244 -4.74 5.20 -29.35
N PHE A 245 -5.43 5.93 -28.50
CA PHE A 245 -5.56 7.38 -28.58
C PHE A 245 -4.40 8.04 -27.83
N LEU A 246 -3.59 8.81 -28.56
CA LEU A 246 -2.45 9.52 -27.99
C LEU A 246 -2.85 10.98 -27.72
N SER A 247 -2.82 11.38 -26.45
CA SER A 247 -3.06 12.76 -26.04
C SER A 247 -1.84 13.67 -26.21
N GLY A 248 -0.67 13.09 -26.50
CA GLY A 248 0.62 13.80 -26.51
C GLY A 248 1.23 14.00 -25.10
N GLY A 249 0.56 13.54 -24.05
CA GLY A 249 1.09 13.53 -22.69
C GLY A 249 2.11 12.40 -22.47
N VAL A 250 2.88 12.51 -21.37
CA VAL A 250 3.93 11.54 -21.01
C VAL A 250 3.39 10.12 -20.92
N ASP A 251 2.27 9.92 -20.23
CA ASP A 251 1.70 8.59 -19.99
C ASP A 251 1.32 7.88 -21.28
N SER A 252 0.63 8.58 -22.19
CA SER A 252 0.23 8.00 -23.49
C SER A 252 1.44 7.72 -24.38
N THR A 253 2.49 8.55 -24.32
CA THR A 253 3.72 8.37 -25.08
C THR A 253 4.52 7.18 -24.56
N VAL A 254 4.65 7.03 -23.23
CA VAL A 254 5.31 5.89 -22.60
C VAL A 254 4.57 4.59 -22.89
N ALA A 255 3.23 4.59 -22.86
CA ALA A 255 2.45 3.41 -23.19
C ALA A 255 2.53 3.02 -24.67
N TYR A 256 2.79 3.98 -25.57
CA TYR A 256 2.96 3.74 -27.01
C TYR A 256 4.36 3.24 -27.37
N ALA A 257 5.40 3.74 -26.73
CA ALA A 257 6.79 3.45 -27.09
C ALA A 257 7.12 1.93 -27.23
N PRO A 258 6.60 1.04 -26.38
CA PRO A 258 6.80 -0.40 -26.51
C PRO A 258 6.12 -1.04 -27.73
N GLN A 259 5.17 -0.37 -28.34
CA GLN A 259 4.37 -0.84 -29.46
C GLN A 259 4.79 -0.20 -30.78
N ALA A 260 5.76 0.73 -30.76
CA ALA A 260 6.24 1.41 -31.95
C ALA A 260 6.97 0.43 -32.90
N PRO A 261 6.83 0.62 -34.26
CA PRO A 261 7.59 -0.16 -35.21
C PRO A 261 9.10 0.05 -34.98
N GLY A 262 9.83 -1.06 -34.69
CA GLY A 262 11.27 -1.02 -34.39
C GLY A 262 11.62 -1.40 -32.95
N ALA A 263 10.70 -1.37 -31.99
CA ALA A 263 10.83 -2.11 -30.74
C ALA A 263 10.73 -3.60 -31.08
N GLN A 264 11.81 -4.37 -30.87
CA GLN A 264 11.95 -5.79 -31.28
C GLN A 264 10.69 -6.62 -30.97
N GLY A 265 9.79 -6.73 -31.96
CA GLY A 265 8.52 -7.46 -31.92
C GLY A 265 8.01 -7.67 -33.36
N PRO A 266 7.11 -8.65 -33.62
CA PRO A 266 6.61 -8.91 -34.93
C PRO A 266 5.99 -7.63 -35.56
N ALA A 267 6.29 -7.39 -36.83
CA ALA A 267 5.91 -6.19 -37.59
C ALA A 267 4.42 -5.87 -37.38
N HIS A 268 4.12 -4.75 -36.74
CA HIS A 268 2.78 -4.19 -36.73
C HIS A 268 2.59 -3.37 -38.02
N PRO A 269 1.40 -3.40 -38.68
CA PRO A 269 1.10 -2.49 -39.79
C PRO A 269 1.29 -1.05 -39.28
N GLY A 270 2.00 -0.25 -40.07
CA GLY A 270 2.37 1.11 -39.74
C GLY A 270 1.21 2.01 -39.29
N PRO A 271 1.50 3.17 -38.70
CA PRO A 271 0.47 4.04 -38.16
C PRO A 271 -0.51 4.47 -39.28
N VAL A 272 -1.79 4.30 -38.99
CA VAL A 272 -2.84 4.91 -39.81
C VAL A 272 -2.63 6.43 -39.75
N PRO A 273 -2.48 7.16 -40.88
CA PRO A 273 -2.26 8.59 -40.86
C PRO A 273 -3.41 9.30 -40.13
N ALA A 274 -3.08 10.15 -39.17
CA ALA A 274 -4.04 10.97 -38.46
C ALA A 274 -4.78 11.85 -39.46
N HIS A 275 -6.04 11.59 -39.76
CA HIS A 275 -6.88 12.49 -40.51
C HIS A 275 -7.03 13.79 -39.71
N ARG A 276 -6.43 14.85 -40.21
CA ARG A 276 -6.64 16.23 -39.77
C ARG A 276 -8.12 16.56 -39.89
N VAL A 277 -8.85 16.60 -38.78
CA VAL A 277 -10.18 17.19 -38.77
C VAL A 277 -9.98 18.68 -39.03
N ARG A 278 -10.29 19.12 -40.28
CA ARG A 278 -10.38 20.55 -40.58
C ARG A 278 -11.59 21.10 -39.85
N GLY A 279 -11.34 21.92 -38.84
CA GLY A 279 -12.36 22.77 -38.27
C GLY A 279 -12.93 23.67 -39.38
N ARG A 280 -14.24 23.62 -39.59
CA ARG A 280 -14.96 24.67 -40.33
C ARG A 280 -15.16 25.84 -39.38
N GLY A 281 -14.73 27.02 -39.82
CA GLY A 281 -14.95 28.31 -39.19
C GLY A 281 -16.43 28.71 -39.14
#